data_939951be48ed67033a51506dc0e7841c
#
_entry.id   939951be48ed67033a51506dc0e7841c
#
_cell.length_a   1.000
_cell.length_b   1.000
_cell.length_c   1.000
_cell.angle_alpha   90.00
_cell.angle_beta   90.00
_cell.angle_gamma   90.00
#
_symmetry.space_group_name_H-M   'P 1'
#
loop_
_entity.id
_entity.type
_entity.pdbx_description
1 polymer ?
#
loop_
_entity_poly.entity_id
_entity_poly.type
_entity_poly.pdbx_seq_one_letter_code
_entity_poly.pdbx_strand_id
1 'polypeptide(L)'
;MKNYRYILVSVLLCLGTTLVAQNKSLTILHTNDTHSCIYPLNPNLADTMLAGRGGFIRRIGMLKEERKKDPQLLLFDSGDFSQGSPYYTLYQGEVEVKLMNEMGYDAGVLGNHEFDFGMDNLARLIKQLNYPIVCSNYDFTGTVCEGLVKPYIILKRKGIKIGVFGLSPEMKGLVDLQKCEGVKYLDPIKVGQQMASLLKDKY
;
A
#
# COMPACT_ATOMS: atom_id res chain seq x y z
N MET A 1 -31.20 -36.62 -45.97
CA MET A 1 -29.81 -36.14 -45.60
C MET A 1 -29.72 -34.65 -45.32
N LYS A 2 -30.70 -33.80 -45.65
CA LYS A 2 -30.65 -32.32 -45.37
C LYS A 2 -30.93 -31.92 -43.90
N ASN A 3 -31.69 -32.69 -43.17
CA ASN A 3 -32.13 -32.32 -41.80
C ASN A 3 -31.08 -32.53 -40.70
N TYR A 4 -30.12 -33.43 -40.91
CA TYR A 4 -29.05 -33.69 -39.93
C TYR A 4 -28.01 -32.53 -39.83
N ARG A 5 -27.84 -31.76 -40.92
CA ARG A 5 -26.92 -30.60 -40.92
C ARG A 5 -27.39 -29.47 -40.00
N TYR A 6 -28.70 -29.23 -39.94
CA TYR A 6 -29.28 -28.19 -39.09
C TYR A 6 -29.27 -28.57 -37.59
N ILE A 7 -29.46 -29.88 -37.29
CA ILE A 7 -29.35 -30.42 -35.94
C ILE A 7 -27.90 -30.31 -35.42
N LEU A 8 -26.88 -30.60 -36.23
CA LEU A 8 -25.51 -30.51 -35.88
C LEU A 8 -25.06 -29.06 -35.62
N VAL A 9 -25.51 -28.11 -36.43
CA VAL A 9 -25.27 -26.67 -36.26
C VAL A 9 -25.94 -26.13 -35.01
N SER A 10 -27.17 -26.55 -34.70
CA SER A 10 -27.89 -26.14 -33.49
C SER A 10 -27.22 -26.68 -32.20
N VAL A 11 -26.72 -27.91 -32.23
CA VAL A 11 -25.98 -28.51 -31.09
C VAL A 11 -24.64 -27.83 -30.91
N LEU A 12 -23.92 -27.45 -31.97
CA LEU A 12 -22.67 -26.68 -31.84
C LEU A 12 -22.93 -25.25 -31.33
N LEU A 13 -24.03 -24.60 -31.69
CA LEU A 13 -24.38 -23.27 -31.13
C LEU A 13 -24.74 -23.32 -29.64
N CYS A 14 -25.37 -24.42 -29.18
CA CYS A 14 -25.71 -24.60 -27.76
C CYS A 14 -24.50 -24.92 -26.86
N LEU A 15 -23.43 -25.47 -27.41
CA LEU A 15 -22.17 -25.77 -26.66
C LEU A 15 -21.28 -24.54 -26.47
N GLY A 16 -21.60 -23.41 -27.13
CA GLY A 16 -20.74 -22.22 -27.17
C GLY A 16 -20.97 -21.14 -26.12
N THR A 17 -21.90 -21.27 -25.19
CA THR A 17 -22.28 -20.14 -24.32
C THR A 17 -22.53 -20.45 -22.86
N THR A 18 -21.70 -21.24 -22.24
CA THR A 18 -21.54 -21.14 -20.80
C THR A 18 -20.35 -20.26 -20.46
N LEU A 19 -20.44 -18.98 -20.78
CA LEU A 19 -19.65 -17.96 -20.11
C LEU A 19 -20.13 -17.89 -18.65
N VAL A 20 -19.70 -18.85 -17.84
CA VAL A 20 -19.86 -18.74 -16.39
C VAL A 20 -19.02 -17.52 -15.99
N ALA A 21 -19.69 -16.45 -15.61
CA ALA A 21 -19.06 -15.29 -15.00
C ALA A 21 -18.35 -15.80 -13.73
N GLN A 22 -17.04 -16.04 -13.83
CA GLN A 22 -16.27 -16.48 -12.69
C GLN A 22 -16.11 -15.30 -11.74
N ASN A 23 -16.75 -15.36 -10.59
CA ASN A 23 -16.54 -14.38 -9.53
C ASN A 23 -15.06 -14.39 -9.12
N LYS A 24 -14.41 -13.25 -9.29
CA LYS A 24 -13.01 -13.06 -8.86
C LYS A 24 -13.02 -12.37 -7.52
N SER A 25 -12.31 -12.93 -6.55
CA SER A 25 -12.10 -12.31 -5.24
C SER A 25 -10.64 -11.87 -5.09
N LEU A 26 -10.44 -10.70 -4.49
CA LEU A 26 -9.14 -10.18 -4.11
C LEU A 26 -9.05 -10.10 -2.60
N THR A 27 -7.96 -10.58 -2.04
CA THR A 27 -7.61 -10.38 -0.64
C THR A 27 -6.74 -9.14 -0.54
N ILE A 28 -7.17 -8.16 0.24
CA ILE A 28 -6.41 -6.93 0.52
C ILE A 28 -6.17 -6.88 2.02
N LEU A 29 -4.91 -6.83 2.41
CA LEU A 29 -4.47 -6.56 3.77
C LEU A 29 -3.86 -5.17 3.82
N HIS A 30 -3.97 -4.51 4.95
CA HIS A 30 -3.32 -3.23 5.15
C HIS A 30 -2.78 -3.07 6.57
N THR A 31 -1.82 -2.18 6.70
CA THR A 31 -1.31 -1.66 7.97
C THR A 31 -1.34 -0.13 7.94
N ASN A 32 -1.37 0.48 9.11
CA ASN A 32 -1.22 1.91 9.32
C ASN A 32 -0.73 2.15 10.74
N ASP A 33 -0.12 3.30 10.99
CA ASP A 33 0.28 3.75 12.34
C ASP A 33 1.03 2.65 13.11
N THR A 34 2.00 2.02 12.47
CA THR A 34 2.73 0.91 13.10
C THR A 34 3.82 1.39 14.03
N HIS A 35 4.17 2.69 13.94
CA HIS A 35 5.00 3.43 14.89
C HIS A 35 6.19 2.65 15.43
N SER A 36 7.02 2.13 14.51
CA SER A 36 8.24 1.38 14.86
C SER A 36 8.02 0.28 15.91
N CYS A 37 6.82 -0.32 15.95
CA CYS A 37 6.51 -1.42 16.86
C CYS A 37 7.21 -2.72 16.44
N ILE A 38 8.54 -2.72 16.54
CA ILE A 38 9.41 -3.82 16.12
C ILE A 38 9.13 -5.07 16.96
N TYR A 39 9.06 -4.89 18.29
CA TYR A 39 8.71 -5.95 19.23
C TYR A 39 7.21 -6.03 19.45
N PRO A 40 6.72 -7.20 19.87
CA PRO A 40 5.35 -7.33 20.38
C PRO A 40 5.12 -6.41 21.58
N LEU A 41 3.87 -6.06 21.80
CA LEU A 41 3.45 -5.36 23.01
C LEU A 41 3.83 -6.17 24.26
N ASN A 42 4.05 -5.46 25.37
CA ASN A 42 4.41 -6.09 26.64
C ASN A 42 3.40 -7.19 27.00
N PRO A 43 3.85 -8.44 27.27
CA PRO A 43 2.94 -9.53 27.63
C PRO A 43 2.24 -9.34 28.99
N ASN A 44 2.72 -8.39 29.80
CA ASN A 44 2.14 -8.07 31.10
C ASN A 44 1.24 -6.83 31.07
N LEU A 45 0.74 -6.43 29.90
CA LEU A 45 -0.27 -5.36 29.82
C LEU A 45 -1.54 -5.76 30.58
N ALA A 46 -2.18 -4.81 31.23
CA ALA A 46 -3.48 -4.99 31.89
C ALA A 46 -4.58 -5.40 30.88
N ASP A 47 -4.51 -4.90 29.65
CA ASP A 47 -5.35 -5.35 28.55
C ASP A 47 -4.80 -6.68 28.00
N THR A 48 -5.38 -7.79 28.46
CA THR A 48 -5.01 -9.14 28.04
C THR A 48 -5.31 -9.42 26.57
N MET A 49 -6.18 -8.66 25.93
CA MET A 49 -6.48 -8.79 24.50
C MET A 49 -5.33 -8.28 23.63
N LEU A 50 -4.56 -7.31 24.12
CA LEU A 50 -3.42 -6.72 23.42
C LEU A 50 -2.07 -7.27 23.91
N ALA A 51 -2.01 -7.79 25.14
CA ALA A 51 -0.79 -8.27 25.77
C ALA A 51 -0.03 -9.29 24.89
N GLY A 52 1.24 -9.02 24.66
CA GLY A 52 2.12 -9.88 23.87
C GLY A 52 1.81 -9.96 22.37
N ARG A 53 0.88 -9.14 21.84
CA ARG A 53 0.51 -9.13 20.41
C ARG A 53 1.33 -8.13 19.60
N GLY A 54 1.23 -8.24 18.27
CA GLY A 54 1.86 -7.33 17.31
C GLY A 54 3.34 -7.61 17.12
N GLY A 55 4.04 -6.58 16.68
CA GLY A 55 5.45 -6.61 16.34
C GLY A 55 5.72 -6.97 14.87
N PHE A 56 6.70 -6.30 14.26
CA PHE A 56 7.04 -6.47 12.84
C PHE A 56 7.47 -7.90 12.51
N ILE A 57 8.27 -8.53 13.38
CA ILE A 57 8.77 -9.89 13.15
C ILE A 57 7.63 -10.91 13.09
N ARG A 58 6.66 -10.80 14.00
CA ARG A 58 5.47 -11.68 13.99
C ARG A 58 4.58 -11.40 12.78
N ARG A 59 4.46 -10.14 12.38
CA ARG A 59 3.72 -9.75 11.18
C ARG A 59 4.34 -10.36 9.91
N ILE A 60 5.67 -10.36 9.78
CA ILE A 60 6.36 -11.06 8.68
C ILE A 60 5.97 -12.54 8.64
N GLY A 61 5.99 -13.22 9.79
CA GLY A 61 5.59 -14.63 9.89
C GLY A 61 4.13 -14.85 9.46
N MET A 62 3.21 -14.04 9.97
CA MET A 62 1.79 -14.10 9.61
C MET A 62 1.59 -13.88 8.09
N LEU A 63 2.24 -12.86 7.52
CA LEU A 63 2.11 -12.55 6.09
C LEU A 63 2.67 -13.66 5.20
N LYS A 64 3.73 -14.35 5.62
CA LYS A 64 4.23 -15.55 4.92
C LYS A 64 3.18 -16.66 4.87
N GLU A 65 2.47 -16.91 5.97
CA GLU A 65 1.40 -17.91 6.00
C GLU A 65 0.17 -17.49 5.17
N GLU A 66 -0.23 -16.21 5.21
CA GLU A 66 -1.33 -15.73 4.39
C GLU A 66 -1.00 -15.81 2.88
N ARG A 67 0.25 -15.52 2.49
CA ARG A 67 0.68 -15.67 1.09
C ARG A 67 0.75 -17.11 0.61
N LYS A 68 0.92 -18.09 1.50
CA LYS A 68 0.77 -19.51 1.12
C LYS A 68 -0.66 -19.85 0.72
N LYS A 69 -1.65 -19.23 1.41
CA LYS A 69 -3.08 -19.43 1.13
C LYS A 69 -3.52 -18.65 -0.13
N ASP A 70 -3.10 -17.40 -0.27
CA ASP A 70 -3.35 -16.56 -1.44
C ASP A 70 -2.05 -15.85 -1.90
N PRO A 71 -1.29 -16.44 -2.83
CA PRO A 71 -0.06 -15.83 -3.34
C PRO A 71 -0.26 -14.50 -4.07
N GLN A 72 -1.50 -14.17 -4.42
CA GLN A 72 -1.86 -12.94 -5.11
C GLN A 72 -2.54 -11.91 -4.20
N LEU A 73 -2.50 -12.10 -2.88
CA LEU A 73 -2.98 -11.09 -1.95
C LEU A 73 -2.21 -9.76 -2.15
N LEU A 74 -2.90 -8.66 -1.89
CA LEU A 74 -2.34 -7.32 -1.89
C LEU A 74 -2.08 -6.88 -0.45
N LEU A 75 -0.96 -6.18 -0.24
CA LEU A 75 -0.61 -5.61 1.04
C LEU A 75 -0.22 -4.14 0.87
N PHE A 76 -0.90 -3.25 1.61
CA PHE A 76 -0.67 -1.82 1.58
C PHE A 76 -0.30 -1.29 2.97
N ASP A 77 0.49 -0.22 3.01
CA ASP A 77 0.76 0.54 4.23
C ASP A 77 0.20 1.96 4.09
N SER A 78 -0.54 2.41 5.09
CA SER A 78 -1.17 3.74 5.08
C SER A 78 -0.37 4.80 5.83
N GLY A 79 0.92 4.56 6.03
CA GLY A 79 1.86 5.51 6.62
C GLY A 79 2.01 5.40 8.13
N ASP A 80 2.81 6.29 8.69
CA ASP A 80 3.24 6.32 10.09
C ASP A 80 3.86 4.97 10.53
N PHE A 81 4.70 4.39 9.68
CA PHE A 81 5.52 3.25 10.10
C PHE A 81 6.69 3.67 10.97
N SER A 82 7.06 4.93 10.90
CA SER A 82 8.12 5.61 11.61
C SER A 82 7.72 6.03 13.02
N GLN A 83 8.70 6.44 13.84
CA GLN A 83 8.53 6.99 15.19
C GLN A 83 8.01 5.96 16.22
N GLY A 84 8.38 6.11 17.48
CA GLY A 84 7.84 5.35 18.62
C GLY A 84 8.79 4.34 19.26
N SER A 85 9.98 4.08 18.71
CA SER A 85 10.95 3.17 19.33
C SER A 85 12.35 3.73 19.38
N PRO A 86 13.22 3.18 20.27
CA PRO A 86 14.67 3.48 20.26
C PRO A 86 15.35 3.17 18.93
N TYR A 87 14.86 2.18 18.17
CA TYR A 87 15.40 1.84 16.85
C TYR A 87 15.22 3.00 15.88
N TYR A 88 14.02 3.59 15.86
CA TYR A 88 13.77 4.76 15.03
C TYR A 88 14.66 5.93 15.39
N THR A 89 14.81 6.22 16.70
CA THR A 89 15.66 7.31 17.17
C THR A 89 17.13 7.12 16.77
N LEU A 90 17.64 5.88 16.84
CA LEU A 90 19.05 5.58 16.55
C LEU A 90 19.34 5.41 15.05
N TYR A 91 18.41 4.79 14.31
CA TYR A 91 18.63 4.39 12.91
C TYR A 91 17.75 5.15 11.91
N GLN A 92 16.94 6.10 12.40
CA GLN A 92 16.18 7.04 11.58
C GLN A 92 15.30 6.36 10.50
N GLY A 93 14.68 5.22 10.85
CA GLY A 93 13.77 4.48 9.98
C GLY A 93 14.39 3.35 9.16
N GLU A 94 15.71 3.15 9.22
CA GLU A 94 16.37 2.10 8.41
C GLU A 94 15.96 0.69 8.83
N VAL A 95 15.76 0.46 10.13
CA VAL A 95 15.33 -0.86 10.64
C VAL A 95 13.90 -1.15 10.18
N GLU A 96 13.03 -0.16 10.27
CA GLU A 96 11.64 -0.25 9.83
C GLU A 96 11.55 -0.59 8.35
N VAL A 97 12.27 0.17 7.50
CA VAL A 97 12.32 -0.05 6.05
C VAL A 97 12.80 -1.47 5.70
N LYS A 98 13.86 -1.97 6.34
CA LYS A 98 14.35 -3.34 6.12
C LYS A 98 13.30 -4.38 6.47
N LEU A 99 12.61 -4.24 7.59
CA LEU A 99 11.56 -5.16 8.01
C LEU A 99 10.30 -5.06 7.12
N MET A 100 9.94 -3.85 6.66
CA MET A 100 8.84 -3.65 5.74
C MET A 100 9.13 -4.25 4.36
N ASN A 101 10.36 -4.18 3.89
CA ASN A 101 10.79 -4.87 2.67
C ASN A 101 10.60 -6.39 2.76
N GLU A 102 10.86 -7.00 3.93
CA GLU A 102 10.60 -8.42 4.18
C GLU A 102 9.12 -8.78 4.23
N MET A 103 8.25 -7.81 4.56
CA MET A 103 6.79 -8.01 4.54
C MET A 103 6.23 -8.05 3.13
N GLY A 104 6.90 -7.44 2.14
CA GLY A 104 6.53 -7.44 0.74
C GLY A 104 5.27 -6.64 0.45
N TYR A 105 5.26 -5.37 0.82
CA TYR A 105 4.20 -4.44 0.46
C TYR A 105 4.11 -4.23 -1.04
N ASP A 106 2.90 -4.02 -1.54
CA ASP A 106 2.63 -3.66 -2.95
C ASP A 106 2.71 -2.15 -3.17
N ALA A 107 2.36 -1.36 -2.16
CA ALA A 107 2.56 0.08 -2.09
C ALA A 107 2.43 0.59 -0.65
N GLY A 108 2.97 1.78 -0.40
CA GLY A 108 2.73 2.54 0.83
C GLY A 108 2.39 3.99 0.52
N VAL A 109 1.87 4.69 1.52
CA VAL A 109 1.65 6.14 1.50
C VAL A 109 2.47 6.76 2.64
N LEU A 110 2.62 8.06 2.65
CA LEU A 110 3.31 8.79 3.72
C LEU A 110 2.31 9.26 4.77
N GLY A 111 2.60 9.01 6.03
CA GLY A 111 2.00 9.69 7.16
C GLY A 111 2.78 10.96 7.52
N ASN A 112 2.62 11.46 8.73
CA ASN A 112 3.34 12.63 9.20
C ASN A 112 4.72 12.29 9.78
N HIS A 113 4.88 11.14 10.40
CA HIS A 113 6.13 10.76 11.07
C HIS A 113 7.26 10.34 10.11
N GLU A 114 6.98 10.08 8.85
CA GLU A 114 8.02 9.88 7.84
C GLU A 114 8.89 11.12 7.63
N PHE A 115 8.39 12.30 8.03
CA PHE A 115 9.10 13.58 7.90
C PHE A 115 9.94 13.96 9.12
N ASP A 116 9.88 13.23 10.23
CA ASP A 116 10.50 13.62 11.53
C ASP A 116 11.99 13.93 11.44
N PHE A 117 12.73 13.25 10.59
CA PHE A 117 14.17 13.50 10.33
C PHE A 117 14.41 14.32 9.05
N GLY A 118 13.38 14.95 8.48
CA GLY A 118 13.48 15.85 7.32
C GLY A 118 13.54 15.15 5.98
N MET A 119 13.57 15.98 4.92
CA MET A 119 13.42 15.55 3.53
C MET A 119 14.55 14.65 3.04
N ASP A 120 15.80 14.92 3.44
CA ASP A 120 16.94 14.08 3.02
C ASP A 120 16.85 12.67 3.58
N ASN A 121 16.42 12.54 4.84
CA ASN A 121 16.17 11.24 5.45
C ASN A 121 15.00 10.53 4.78
N LEU A 122 13.91 11.22 4.51
CA LEU A 122 12.78 10.68 3.77
C LEU A 122 13.20 10.14 2.41
N ALA A 123 13.94 10.93 1.63
CA ALA A 123 14.46 10.51 0.33
C ALA A 123 15.37 9.28 0.44
N ARG A 124 16.22 9.22 1.49
CA ARG A 124 17.09 8.08 1.77
C ARG A 124 16.29 6.81 2.04
N LEU A 125 15.23 6.91 2.86
CA LEU A 125 14.37 5.78 3.19
C LEU A 125 13.58 5.29 1.98
N ILE A 126 12.94 6.19 1.22
CA ILE A 126 12.18 5.82 0.02
C ILE A 126 13.05 5.07 -0.99
N LYS A 127 14.31 5.48 -1.18
CA LYS A 127 15.26 4.79 -2.08
C LYS A 127 15.62 3.38 -1.63
N GLN A 128 15.47 3.06 -0.35
CA GLN A 128 15.74 1.73 0.21
C GLN A 128 14.51 0.80 0.18
N LEU A 129 13.30 1.35 -0.01
CA LEU A 129 12.09 0.56 -0.14
C LEU A 129 12.09 -0.24 -1.44
N ASN A 130 11.64 -1.50 -1.39
CA ASN A 130 11.48 -2.37 -2.55
C ASN A 130 10.06 -2.30 -3.16
N TYR A 131 9.23 -1.40 -2.67
CA TYR A 131 7.89 -1.10 -3.15
C TYR A 131 7.69 0.42 -3.31
N PRO A 132 6.77 0.86 -4.17
CA PRO A 132 6.56 2.28 -4.41
C PRO A 132 5.83 2.96 -3.26
N ILE A 133 6.21 4.21 -2.96
CA ILE A 133 5.38 5.15 -2.22
C ILE A 133 4.48 5.88 -3.22
N VAL A 134 3.19 5.94 -2.91
CA VAL A 134 2.18 6.65 -3.69
C VAL A 134 1.57 7.78 -2.85
N CYS A 135 1.58 9.01 -3.37
CA CYS A 135 0.89 10.13 -2.76
C CYS A 135 0.50 11.12 -3.86
N SER A 136 -0.79 11.39 -3.97
CA SER A 136 -1.32 12.27 -5.01
C SER A 136 -1.48 13.71 -4.55
N ASN A 137 -1.61 13.93 -3.24
CA ASN A 137 -1.90 15.25 -2.69
C ASN A 137 -0.70 15.96 -2.05
N TYR A 138 0.51 15.42 -2.23
CA TYR A 138 1.76 16.14 -1.97
C TYR A 138 2.50 16.37 -3.28
N ASP A 139 2.80 17.65 -3.58
CA ASP A 139 3.67 18.02 -4.69
C ASP A 139 5.11 18.18 -4.17
N PHE A 140 5.99 17.29 -4.62
CA PHE A 140 7.41 17.27 -4.26
C PHE A 140 8.31 17.98 -5.27
N THR A 141 7.73 18.70 -6.25
CA THR A 141 8.50 19.41 -7.29
C THR A 141 9.51 20.38 -6.68
N GLY A 142 10.76 20.29 -7.09
CA GLY A 142 11.87 21.09 -6.57
C GLY A 142 12.44 20.62 -5.23
N THR A 143 11.98 19.47 -4.68
CA THR A 143 12.54 18.88 -3.46
C THR A 143 13.44 17.68 -3.78
N VAL A 144 14.20 17.20 -2.79
CA VAL A 144 15.03 15.98 -2.90
C VAL A 144 14.21 14.70 -3.10
N CYS A 145 12.90 14.75 -2.89
CA CYS A 145 11.96 13.66 -3.11
C CYS A 145 11.26 13.70 -4.47
N GLU A 146 11.59 14.69 -5.32
CA GLU A 146 11.02 14.77 -6.67
C GLU A 146 11.28 13.47 -7.46
N GLY A 147 10.21 12.91 -8.03
CA GLY A 147 10.27 11.65 -8.80
C GLY A 147 10.37 10.37 -7.97
N LEU A 148 10.62 10.44 -6.66
CA LEU A 148 10.65 9.27 -5.77
C LEU A 148 9.25 8.81 -5.37
N VAL A 149 8.32 9.75 -5.19
CA VAL A 149 6.93 9.48 -4.83
C VAL A 149 6.07 9.51 -6.09
N LYS A 150 5.24 8.49 -6.29
CA LYS A 150 4.37 8.40 -7.47
C LYS A 150 2.97 8.90 -7.13
N PRO A 151 2.27 9.61 -8.04
CA PRO A 151 0.89 10.01 -7.79
C PRO A 151 -0.05 8.79 -7.72
N TYR A 152 0.20 7.77 -8.52
CA TYR A 152 -0.54 6.51 -8.51
C TYR A 152 0.28 5.39 -9.16
N ILE A 153 -0.19 4.16 -8.99
CA ILE A 153 0.31 2.98 -9.70
C ILE A 153 -0.85 2.12 -10.22
N ILE A 154 -0.54 1.25 -11.17
CA ILE A 154 -1.46 0.23 -11.66
C ILE A 154 -0.89 -1.15 -11.33
N LEU A 155 -1.63 -1.91 -10.57
CA LEU A 155 -1.34 -3.30 -10.27
C LEU A 155 -2.22 -4.23 -11.10
N LYS A 156 -1.76 -5.47 -11.28
CA LYS A 156 -2.57 -6.53 -11.88
C LYS A 156 -2.54 -7.75 -10.98
N ARG A 157 -3.71 -8.20 -10.53
CA ARG A 157 -3.89 -9.40 -9.70
C ARG A 157 -5.09 -10.20 -10.20
N LYS A 158 -4.95 -11.51 -10.30
CA LYS A 158 -6.03 -12.41 -10.75
C LYS A 158 -6.70 -11.95 -12.06
N GLY A 159 -5.94 -11.26 -12.94
CA GLY A 159 -6.45 -10.69 -14.19
C GLY A 159 -7.28 -9.41 -14.04
N ILE A 160 -7.32 -8.81 -12.83
CA ILE A 160 -7.97 -7.53 -12.56
C ILE A 160 -6.90 -6.44 -12.58
N LYS A 161 -7.16 -5.33 -13.28
CA LYS A 161 -6.37 -4.09 -13.16
C LYS A 161 -6.86 -3.30 -11.95
N ILE A 162 -5.93 -2.82 -11.14
CA ILE A 162 -6.21 -2.13 -9.88
C ILE A 162 -5.41 -0.84 -9.89
N GLY A 163 -6.11 0.30 -9.95
CA GLY A 163 -5.50 1.60 -9.75
C GLY A 163 -5.35 1.87 -8.25
N VAL A 164 -4.15 2.25 -7.83
CA VAL A 164 -3.83 2.56 -6.44
C VAL A 164 -3.24 3.95 -6.38
N PHE A 165 -3.81 4.81 -5.57
CA PHE A 165 -3.26 6.13 -5.24
C PHE A 165 -3.35 6.35 -3.72
N GLY A 166 -2.51 7.23 -3.20
CA GLY A 166 -2.45 7.57 -1.79
C GLY A 166 -2.85 9.02 -1.54
N LEU A 167 -3.43 9.27 -0.39
CA LEU A 167 -3.70 10.59 0.15
C LEU A 167 -3.10 10.66 1.55
N SER A 168 -2.34 11.71 1.81
CA SER A 168 -1.64 11.96 3.06
C SER A 168 -2.30 13.11 3.83
N PRO A 169 -2.13 13.19 5.17
CA PRO A 169 -2.75 14.24 6.00
C PRO A 169 -2.14 15.61 5.70
N GLU A 170 -2.81 16.67 6.15
CA GLU A 170 -2.23 18.01 6.16
C GLU A 170 -1.07 18.06 7.15
N MET A 171 0.11 18.51 6.69
CA MET A 171 1.32 18.57 7.52
C MET A 171 1.26 19.65 8.60
N LYS A 172 0.49 20.73 8.37
CA LYS A 172 0.37 21.84 9.32
C LYS A 172 -0.20 21.36 10.66
N GLY A 173 0.57 21.55 11.72
CA GLY A 173 0.20 21.12 13.07
C GLY A 173 0.55 19.66 13.40
N LEU A 174 0.97 18.86 12.41
CA LEU A 174 1.41 17.48 12.60
C LEU A 174 2.93 17.32 12.41
N VAL A 175 3.52 18.13 11.54
CA VAL A 175 4.96 18.08 11.20
C VAL A 175 5.58 19.46 11.44
N ASP A 176 6.80 19.48 11.92
CA ASP A 176 7.61 20.70 11.88
C ASP A 176 7.82 21.09 10.40
N LEU A 177 7.33 22.28 10.00
CA LEU A 177 7.36 22.73 8.61
C LEU A 177 8.77 22.82 8.03
N GLN A 178 9.80 22.99 8.87
CA GLN A 178 11.20 22.94 8.43
C GLN A 178 11.60 21.53 7.97
N LYS A 179 10.94 20.49 8.49
CA LYS A 179 11.21 19.09 8.14
C LYS A 179 10.55 18.65 6.83
N CYS A 180 9.58 19.40 6.34
CA CYS A 180 8.87 19.14 5.08
C CYS A 180 8.95 20.33 4.12
N GLU A 181 10.03 21.14 4.21
CA GLU A 181 10.22 22.33 3.40
C GLU A 181 10.15 22.01 1.89
N GLY A 182 9.43 22.84 1.16
CA GLY A 182 9.25 22.73 -0.29
C GLY A 182 8.09 21.80 -0.71
N VAL A 183 7.56 20.97 0.18
CA VAL A 183 6.40 20.12 -0.14
C VAL A 183 5.13 20.97 -0.13
N LYS A 184 4.34 20.89 -1.22
CA LYS A 184 3.06 21.58 -1.30
C LYS A 184 1.92 20.61 -1.02
N TYR A 185 1.09 20.95 -0.06
CA TYR A 185 -0.13 20.22 0.24
C TYR A 185 -1.27 20.64 -0.69
N LEU A 186 -1.91 19.67 -1.30
CA LEU A 186 -3.06 19.84 -2.18
C LEU A 186 -4.31 19.30 -1.49
N ASP A 187 -5.48 19.89 -1.80
CA ASP A 187 -6.78 19.47 -1.27
C ASP A 187 -7.04 17.97 -1.57
N PRO A 188 -7.08 17.11 -0.54
CA PRO A 188 -7.17 15.67 -0.73
C PRO A 188 -8.50 15.24 -1.35
N ILE A 189 -9.59 15.99 -1.11
CA ILE A 189 -10.91 15.66 -1.69
C ILE A 189 -10.88 15.90 -3.19
N LYS A 190 -10.40 17.06 -3.61
CA LYS A 190 -10.28 17.40 -5.04
C LYS A 190 -9.33 16.45 -5.76
N VAL A 191 -8.16 16.21 -5.19
CA VAL A 191 -7.16 15.30 -5.75
C VAL A 191 -7.70 13.87 -5.82
N GLY A 192 -8.35 13.39 -4.75
CA GLY A 192 -8.96 12.06 -4.73
C GLY A 192 -10.00 11.87 -5.82
N GLN A 193 -10.88 12.86 -6.03
CA GLN A 193 -11.88 12.84 -7.10
C GLN A 193 -11.21 12.82 -8.49
N GLN A 194 -10.18 13.64 -8.70
CA GLN A 194 -9.41 13.68 -9.95
C GLN A 194 -8.73 12.33 -10.23
N MET A 195 -8.08 11.74 -9.23
CA MET A 195 -7.42 10.44 -9.38
C MET A 195 -8.42 9.31 -9.65
N ALA A 196 -9.55 9.29 -8.97
CA ALA A 196 -10.60 8.30 -9.19
C ALA A 196 -11.15 8.38 -10.63
N SER A 197 -11.44 9.59 -11.13
CA SER A 197 -11.87 9.78 -12.53
C SER A 197 -10.78 9.37 -13.52
N LEU A 198 -9.53 9.85 -13.31
CA LEU A 198 -8.40 9.52 -14.18
C LEU A 198 -8.20 8.01 -14.32
N LEU A 199 -8.22 7.28 -13.18
CA LEU A 199 -7.99 5.85 -13.18
C LEU A 199 -9.14 5.07 -13.81
N LYS A 200 -10.38 5.52 -13.62
CA LYS A 200 -11.56 4.92 -14.22
C LYS A 200 -11.61 5.12 -15.74
N ASP A 201 -11.24 6.31 -16.22
CA ASP A 201 -11.37 6.67 -17.64
C ASP A 201 -10.20 6.13 -18.47
N LYS A 202 -9.03 5.97 -17.86
CA LYS A 202 -7.80 5.58 -18.58
C LYS A 202 -7.55 4.08 -18.58
N TYR A 203 -8.06 3.32 -17.62
CA TYR A 203 -7.74 1.91 -17.39
C TYR A 203 -8.97 1.03 -17.19
#